data_d4067c8d98f4ba593ac041ba084fc377
#
_entry.id   d4067c8d98f4ba593ac041ba084fc377
#
_cell.length_a   1.000
_cell.length_b   1.000
_cell.length_c   1.000
_cell.angle_alpha   90.00
_cell.angle_beta   90.00
_cell.angle_gamma   90.00
#
_symmetry.space_group_name_H-M   'P 1'
#
loop_
_entity.id
_entity.type
_entity.pdbx_description
1 polymer ?
#
loop_
_entity_poly.entity_id
_entity_poly.type
_entity_poly.pdbx_seq_one_letter_code
_entity_poly.pdbx_strand_id
1 'polypeptide(L)'
;MRPPNAIRSLSAFGLLLLAPVLAQQPPLTLSVALSKATAQAPVQSAQAELSDAQANLQRTLADPLLTRPVRLQAEQRLALAQANLNRARAQAESSIVQAYTQVLEALQQVALAKKSTELAQRNLEVAQIRQRNGSGTALDTKNAQARLEDAQRNQAFAEQGLLNARSNLRSLVGEFSELAPLPAALPLPEQSLLQSLLEQTPDVVQAQQRLELAKLQVELLDPSYAAKADIEAAQARVAQAEAAAREIRRGLSLQYDSLYAQVRNAFRALGIQQALLQNAQEQLAADKRRLDSGLISPLAYAQSELAALQAELAALQAQGAYLRAVYGLYAGGR
;
A
#
# COMPACT_ATOMS: atom_id res chain seq x y z
N MET A 1 75.78 -28.04 44.45
CA MET A 1 75.75 -27.28 43.18
C MET A 1 74.30 -27.00 42.83
N ARG A 2 73.89 -25.73 42.71
CA ARG A 2 72.54 -25.30 42.53
C ARG A 2 72.11 -25.43 41.07
N PRO A 3 70.82 -25.78 40.78
CA PRO A 3 70.25 -25.61 39.43
C PRO A 3 69.65 -24.20 39.19
N PRO A 4 69.61 -23.73 37.98
CA PRO A 4 69.11 -22.35 37.61
C PRO A 4 67.59 -22.28 37.45
N ASN A 5 67.09 -21.05 37.68
CA ASN A 5 65.76 -20.61 37.70
C ASN A 5 65.03 -20.77 36.30
N ALA A 6 63.83 -21.35 36.33
CA ALA A 6 62.85 -21.27 35.20
C ALA A 6 61.99 -20.06 35.34
N ILE A 7 62.07 -19.14 34.36
CA ILE A 7 61.23 -17.99 34.20
C ILE A 7 59.87 -18.44 33.60
N ARG A 8 58.77 -18.28 34.36
CA ARG A 8 57.41 -18.45 33.89
C ARG A 8 56.98 -17.19 33.16
N SER A 9 56.78 -17.29 31.83
CA SER A 9 56.12 -16.28 31.03
C SER A 9 54.60 -16.39 31.21
N LEU A 10 53.97 -15.40 31.83
CA LEU A 10 52.51 -15.22 31.81
C LEU A 10 52.09 -14.74 30.44
N SER A 11 51.45 -15.60 29.69
CA SER A 11 50.70 -15.21 28.47
C SER A 11 49.39 -14.57 28.91
N ALA A 12 49.28 -13.25 28.76
CA ALA A 12 48.02 -12.53 28.89
C ALA A 12 47.17 -12.83 27.67
N PHE A 13 46.16 -13.67 27.85
CA PHE A 13 45.08 -13.91 26.86
C PHE A 13 44.17 -12.70 26.89
N GLY A 14 44.37 -11.78 25.95
CA GLY A 14 43.45 -10.68 25.71
C GLY A 14 42.11 -11.18 25.15
N LEU A 15 41.08 -11.20 25.97
CA LEU A 15 39.71 -11.44 25.56
C LEU A 15 39.24 -10.20 24.73
N LEU A 16 39.35 -10.28 23.40
CA LEU A 16 38.70 -9.36 22.49
C LEU A 16 37.20 -9.59 22.63
N LEU A 17 36.52 -8.75 23.41
CA LEU A 17 35.07 -8.59 23.39
C LEU A 17 34.66 -8.03 22.01
N LEU A 18 34.35 -8.95 21.10
CA LEU A 18 33.58 -8.59 19.87
C LEU A 18 32.20 -8.14 20.34
N ALA A 19 32.02 -6.84 20.55
CA ALA A 19 30.72 -6.24 20.63
C ALA A 19 30.02 -6.56 19.29
N PRO A 20 28.80 -7.13 19.28
CA PRO A 20 28.05 -7.28 18.05
C PRO A 20 27.78 -5.87 17.54
N VAL A 21 28.40 -5.52 16.43
CA VAL A 21 27.97 -4.39 15.60
C VAL A 21 26.55 -4.74 15.22
N LEU A 22 25.58 -4.13 15.90
CA LEU A 22 24.20 -4.12 15.47
C LEU A 22 24.18 -3.46 14.08
N ALA A 23 24.31 -4.28 13.04
CA ALA A 23 24.15 -3.83 11.68
C ALA A 23 22.78 -3.17 11.61
N GLN A 24 22.74 -1.85 11.52
CA GLN A 24 21.51 -1.12 11.29
C GLN A 24 20.91 -1.67 10.00
N GLN A 25 19.79 -2.37 10.13
CA GLN A 25 19.09 -2.87 8.96
C GLN A 25 18.74 -1.65 8.08
N PRO A 26 19.00 -1.72 6.77
CA PRO A 26 18.68 -0.63 5.89
C PRO A 26 17.17 -0.32 6.00
N PRO A 27 16.76 0.94 5.83
CA PRO A 27 15.36 1.31 5.92
C PRO A 27 14.54 0.51 4.89
N LEU A 28 13.39 0.02 5.31
CA LEU A 28 12.49 -0.75 4.45
C LEU A 28 11.97 0.15 3.34
N THR A 29 12.32 -0.14 2.08
CA THR A 29 11.78 0.55 0.91
C THR A 29 10.45 -0.07 0.49
N LEU A 30 9.61 0.70 -0.24
CA LEU A 30 8.35 0.18 -0.76
C LEU A 30 8.57 -1.03 -1.68
N SER A 31 9.62 -1.03 -2.50
CA SER A 31 9.92 -2.16 -3.39
C SER A 31 10.26 -3.44 -2.63
N VAL A 32 11.03 -3.35 -1.54
CA VAL A 32 11.32 -4.49 -0.66
C VAL A 32 10.06 -4.94 0.07
N ALA A 33 9.23 -4.01 0.52
CA ALA A 33 7.94 -4.36 1.14
C ALA A 33 7.03 -5.12 0.17
N LEU A 34 6.92 -4.65 -1.09
CA LEU A 34 6.11 -5.29 -2.14
C LEU A 34 6.62 -6.71 -2.47
N SER A 35 7.92 -6.98 -2.44
CA SER A 35 8.44 -8.33 -2.64
C SER A 35 7.93 -9.34 -1.62
N LYS A 36 7.48 -8.88 -0.42
CA LYS A 36 6.86 -9.72 0.61
C LYS A 36 5.42 -10.14 0.29
N ALA A 37 4.79 -9.54 -0.72
CA ALA A 37 3.45 -9.94 -1.16
C ALA A 37 3.37 -11.42 -1.51
N THR A 38 4.44 -11.99 -2.08
CA THR A 38 4.51 -13.42 -2.43
C THR A 38 4.50 -14.37 -1.23
N ALA A 39 4.87 -13.89 -0.05
CA ALA A 39 4.85 -14.65 1.20
C ALA A 39 3.49 -14.66 1.91
N GLN A 40 2.53 -13.88 1.43
CA GLN A 40 1.19 -13.79 2.01
C GLN A 40 0.38 -15.07 1.77
N ALA A 41 -0.36 -15.53 2.78
CA ALA A 41 -1.13 -16.77 2.72
C ALA A 41 -2.08 -16.87 1.50
N PRO A 42 -2.84 -15.83 1.10
CA PRO A 42 -3.68 -15.90 -0.10
C PRO A 42 -2.88 -16.11 -1.39
N VAL A 43 -1.68 -15.53 -1.49
CA VAL A 43 -0.81 -15.69 -2.65
C VAL A 43 -0.21 -17.09 -2.69
N GLN A 44 0.22 -17.62 -1.55
CA GLN A 44 0.75 -18.98 -1.44
C GLN A 44 -0.32 -20.03 -1.77
N SER A 45 -1.56 -19.84 -1.28
CA SER A 45 -2.69 -20.69 -1.62
C SER A 45 -2.97 -20.69 -3.13
N ALA A 46 -3.06 -19.51 -3.75
CA ALA A 46 -3.27 -19.40 -5.19
C ALA A 46 -2.08 -19.96 -6.00
N GLN A 47 -0.86 -19.88 -5.50
CA GLN A 47 0.33 -20.48 -6.13
C GLN A 47 0.27 -22.03 -6.07
N ALA A 48 -0.20 -22.60 -4.95
CA ALA A 48 -0.43 -24.03 -4.83
C ALA A 48 -1.53 -24.51 -5.80
N GLU A 49 -2.65 -23.78 -5.90
CA GLU A 49 -3.73 -24.08 -6.86
C GLU A 49 -3.22 -24.05 -8.31
N LEU A 50 -2.35 -23.10 -8.66
CA LEU A 50 -1.73 -23.04 -9.98
C LEU A 50 -0.85 -24.27 -10.23
N SER A 51 -0.01 -24.65 -9.27
CA SER A 51 0.85 -25.84 -9.37
C SER A 51 0.02 -27.12 -9.56
N ASP A 52 -1.07 -27.26 -8.79
CA ASP A 52 -1.97 -28.39 -8.90
C ASP A 52 -2.69 -28.44 -10.27
N ALA A 53 -3.10 -27.27 -10.78
CA ALA A 53 -3.71 -27.16 -12.11
C ALA A 53 -2.72 -27.52 -13.23
N GLN A 54 -1.44 -27.11 -13.11
CA GLN A 54 -0.37 -27.49 -14.05
C GLN A 54 -0.13 -28.99 -14.03
N ALA A 55 0.02 -29.59 -12.85
CA ALA A 55 0.21 -31.03 -12.71
C ALA A 55 -1.00 -31.84 -13.22
N ASN A 56 -2.22 -31.31 -13.01
CA ASN A 56 -3.45 -31.92 -13.54
C ASN A 56 -3.47 -31.88 -15.08
N LEU A 57 -3.15 -30.74 -15.70
CA LEU A 57 -3.10 -30.62 -17.15
C LEU A 57 -2.08 -31.60 -17.74
N GLN A 58 -0.87 -31.70 -17.17
CA GLN A 58 0.16 -32.64 -17.62
C GLN A 58 -0.31 -34.10 -17.57
N ARG A 59 -0.97 -34.51 -16.46
CA ARG A 59 -1.54 -35.86 -16.33
C ARG A 59 -2.65 -36.10 -17.34
N THR A 60 -3.51 -35.10 -17.57
CA THR A 60 -4.59 -35.17 -18.55
C THR A 60 -4.06 -35.32 -19.97
N LEU A 61 -3.00 -34.58 -20.33
CA LEU A 61 -2.40 -34.66 -21.66
C LEU A 61 -1.65 -35.98 -21.90
N ALA A 62 -1.24 -36.68 -20.85
CA ALA A 62 -0.58 -38.00 -20.94
C ALA A 62 -1.59 -39.17 -21.08
N ASP A 63 -2.90 -38.92 -20.92
CA ASP A 63 -3.93 -39.94 -21.03
C ASP A 63 -4.18 -40.28 -22.52
N PRO A 64 -3.97 -41.55 -22.96
CA PRO A 64 -4.18 -41.96 -24.33
C PRO A 64 -5.65 -41.95 -24.75
N LEU A 65 -6.59 -41.91 -23.80
CA LEU A 65 -8.04 -41.81 -24.02
C LEU A 65 -8.57 -40.38 -23.87
N LEU A 66 -7.70 -39.38 -23.96
CA LEU A 66 -8.05 -37.99 -23.78
C LEU A 66 -9.12 -37.53 -24.77
N THR A 67 -10.25 -37.03 -24.21
CA THR A 67 -11.30 -36.40 -24.99
C THR A 67 -11.15 -34.89 -25.04
N ARG A 68 -11.68 -34.24 -26.09
CA ARG A 68 -11.66 -32.78 -26.25
C ARG A 68 -12.25 -32.01 -25.04
N PRO A 69 -13.41 -32.40 -24.47
CA PRO A 69 -13.95 -31.71 -23.30
C PRO A 69 -13.04 -31.80 -22.06
N VAL A 70 -12.44 -32.96 -21.80
CA VAL A 70 -11.55 -33.15 -20.65
C VAL A 70 -10.29 -32.31 -20.78
N ARG A 71 -9.71 -32.26 -21.99
CA ARG A 71 -8.58 -31.39 -22.29
C ARG A 71 -8.93 -29.92 -22.08
N LEU A 72 -10.04 -29.44 -22.66
CA LEU A 72 -10.49 -28.06 -22.53
C LEU A 72 -10.69 -27.68 -21.06
N GLN A 73 -11.34 -28.54 -20.25
CA GLN A 73 -11.53 -28.29 -18.82
C GLN A 73 -10.21 -28.19 -18.05
N ALA A 74 -9.20 -29.01 -18.37
CA ALA A 74 -7.89 -28.92 -17.72
C ALA A 74 -7.13 -27.64 -18.11
N GLU A 75 -7.19 -27.23 -19.38
CA GLU A 75 -6.63 -25.96 -19.87
C GLU A 75 -7.32 -24.75 -19.23
N GLN A 76 -8.64 -24.78 -19.12
CA GLN A 76 -9.46 -23.74 -18.47
C GLN A 76 -9.17 -23.62 -16.98
N ARG A 77 -8.99 -24.75 -16.27
CA ARG A 77 -8.62 -24.76 -14.87
C ARG A 77 -7.26 -24.08 -14.66
N LEU A 78 -6.28 -24.37 -15.51
CA LEU A 78 -4.97 -23.72 -15.47
C LEU A 78 -5.08 -22.19 -15.68
N ALA A 79 -5.81 -21.77 -16.72
CA ALA A 79 -5.99 -20.34 -17.02
C ALA A 79 -6.68 -19.58 -15.86
N LEU A 80 -7.70 -20.20 -15.23
CA LEU A 80 -8.39 -19.61 -14.08
C LEU A 80 -7.47 -19.53 -12.84
N ALA A 81 -6.69 -20.58 -12.56
CA ALA A 81 -5.73 -20.59 -11.45
C ALA A 81 -4.66 -19.49 -11.64
N GLN A 82 -4.20 -19.26 -12.87
CA GLN A 82 -3.27 -18.17 -13.19
C GLN A 82 -3.91 -16.79 -12.95
N ALA A 83 -5.16 -16.59 -13.37
CA ALA A 83 -5.89 -15.35 -13.14
C ALA A 83 -6.11 -15.08 -11.63
N ASN A 84 -6.45 -16.13 -10.86
CA ASN A 84 -6.59 -16.04 -9.41
C ASN A 84 -5.27 -15.67 -8.71
N LEU A 85 -4.15 -16.25 -9.14
CA LEU A 85 -2.84 -15.90 -8.60
C LEU A 85 -2.48 -14.43 -8.88
N ASN A 86 -2.73 -13.94 -10.10
CA ASN A 86 -2.48 -12.54 -10.45
C ASN A 86 -3.31 -11.60 -9.58
N ARG A 87 -4.60 -11.91 -9.38
CA ARG A 87 -5.50 -11.16 -8.49
C ARG A 87 -5.03 -11.19 -7.04
N ALA A 88 -4.66 -12.35 -6.51
CA ALA A 88 -4.17 -12.48 -5.14
C ALA A 88 -2.89 -11.66 -4.90
N ARG A 89 -1.95 -11.66 -5.86
CA ARG A 89 -0.73 -10.83 -5.81
C ARG A 89 -1.06 -9.34 -5.80
N ALA A 90 -1.89 -8.88 -6.72
CA ALA A 90 -2.27 -7.47 -6.81
C ALA A 90 -3.00 -6.99 -5.54
N GLN A 91 -3.85 -7.82 -4.94
CA GLN A 91 -4.51 -7.52 -3.66
C GLN A 91 -3.52 -7.46 -2.49
N ALA A 92 -2.56 -8.39 -2.43
CA ALA A 92 -1.51 -8.38 -1.41
C ALA A 92 -0.62 -7.12 -1.53
N GLU A 93 -0.22 -6.76 -2.75
CA GLU A 93 0.54 -5.54 -3.03
C GLU A 93 -0.24 -4.28 -2.63
N SER A 94 -1.52 -4.20 -2.98
CA SER A 94 -2.41 -3.09 -2.59
C SER A 94 -2.51 -2.95 -1.06
N SER A 95 -2.64 -4.07 -0.34
CA SER A 95 -2.67 -4.09 1.13
C SER A 95 -1.35 -3.59 1.75
N ILE A 96 -0.21 -4.00 1.18
CA ILE A 96 1.11 -3.54 1.63
C ILE A 96 1.27 -2.04 1.36
N VAL A 97 0.91 -1.54 0.18
CA VAL A 97 0.96 -0.11 -0.15
C VAL A 97 0.11 0.70 0.82
N GLN A 98 -1.10 0.23 1.13
CA GLN A 98 -1.98 0.88 2.09
C GLN A 98 -1.33 0.95 3.49
N ALA A 99 -0.81 -0.16 4.00
CA ALA A 99 -0.17 -0.20 5.31
C ALA A 99 1.12 0.64 5.36
N TYR A 100 1.93 0.59 4.29
CA TYR A 100 3.18 1.36 4.18
C TYR A 100 2.91 2.87 4.20
N THR A 101 1.96 3.34 3.39
CA THR A 101 1.59 4.77 3.35
C THR A 101 0.99 5.23 4.66
N GLN A 102 0.17 4.39 5.34
CA GLN A 102 -0.38 4.70 6.66
C GLN A 102 0.71 4.93 7.71
N VAL A 103 1.78 4.15 7.72
CA VAL A 103 2.88 4.36 8.67
C VAL A 103 3.59 5.67 8.42
N LEU A 104 3.89 6.02 7.15
CA LEU A 104 4.53 7.29 6.82
C LEU A 104 3.65 8.49 7.17
N GLU A 105 2.35 8.41 6.86
CA GLU A 105 1.37 9.43 7.23
C GLU A 105 1.28 9.60 8.78
N ALA A 106 1.27 8.49 9.51
CA ALA A 106 1.25 8.51 10.98
C ALA A 106 2.54 9.09 11.58
N LEU A 107 3.72 8.82 10.99
CA LEU A 107 4.99 9.43 11.39
C LEU A 107 4.95 10.95 11.25
N GLN A 108 4.46 11.44 10.12
CA GLN A 108 4.33 12.88 9.88
C GLN A 108 3.26 13.52 10.79
N GLN A 109 2.18 12.79 11.10
CA GLN A 109 1.17 13.23 12.05
C GLN A 109 1.72 13.38 13.46
N VAL A 110 2.60 12.46 13.90
CA VAL A 110 3.30 12.60 15.21
C VAL A 110 4.21 13.81 15.21
N ALA A 111 4.96 14.05 14.13
CA ALA A 111 5.82 15.23 14.02
C ALA A 111 5.01 16.55 14.10
N LEU A 112 3.89 16.61 13.39
CA LEU A 112 2.95 17.74 13.43
C LEU A 112 2.36 17.95 14.82
N ALA A 113 1.92 16.88 15.49
CA ALA A 113 1.34 16.94 16.83
C ALA A 113 2.37 17.40 17.87
N LYS A 114 3.62 16.92 17.80
CA LYS A 114 4.73 17.40 18.65
C LYS A 114 4.97 18.89 18.47
N LYS A 115 5.03 19.36 17.22
CA LYS A 115 5.21 20.79 16.92
C LYS A 115 4.04 21.63 17.44
N SER A 116 2.80 21.12 17.32
CA SER A 116 1.60 21.78 17.86
C SER A 116 1.66 21.89 19.40
N THR A 117 2.11 20.82 20.08
CA THR A 117 2.29 20.82 21.54
C THR A 117 3.37 21.82 21.97
N GLU A 118 4.51 21.88 21.27
CA GLU A 118 5.56 22.87 21.51
C GLU A 118 5.03 24.31 21.37
N LEU A 119 4.25 24.58 20.31
CA LEU A 119 3.65 25.88 20.07
C LEU A 119 2.64 26.25 21.16
N ALA A 120 1.80 25.30 21.61
CA ALA A 120 0.84 25.51 22.68
C ALA A 120 1.54 25.80 24.02
N GLN A 121 2.66 25.12 24.31
CA GLN A 121 3.49 25.37 25.47
C GLN A 121 4.06 26.81 25.45
N ARG A 122 4.62 27.24 24.35
CA ARG A 122 5.13 28.62 24.19
C ARG A 122 4.03 29.68 24.34
N ASN A 123 2.84 29.40 23.80
CA ASN A 123 1.69 30.28 23.97
C ASN A 123 1.25 30.39 25.43
N LEU A 124 1.29 29.31 26.19
CA LEU A 124 1.02 29.34 27.65
C LEU A 124 2.05 30.20 28.39
N GLU A 125 3.34 30.04 28.09
CA GLU A 125 4.41 30.83 28.70
C GLU A 125 4.22 32.34 28.44
N VAL A 126 3.88 32.70 27.18
CA VAL A 126 3.56 34.10 26.83
C VAL A 126 2.35 34.60 27.58
N ALA A 127 1.27 33.82 27.73
CA ALA A 127 0.07 34.19 28.49
C ALA A 127 0.40 34.41 29.96
N GLN A 128 1.21 33.56 30.59
CA GLN A 128 1.68 33.68 31.95
C GLN A 128 2.54 34.94 32.17
N ILE A 129 3.44 35.26 31.24
CA ILE A 129 4.26 36.48 31.30
C ILE A 129 3.36 37.72 31.22
N ARG A 130 2.39 37.75 30.28
CA ARG A 130 1.46 38.86 30.13
C ARG A 130 0.60 39.05 31.36
N GLN A 131 0.13 37.96 31.98
CA GLN A 131 -0.65 38.02 33.23
C GLN A 131 0.18 38.61 34.37
N ARG A 132 1.43 38.15 34.55
CA ARG A 132 2.33 38.70 35.59
C ARG A 132 2.64 40.20 35.40
N ASN A 133 2.72 40.65 34.14
CA ASN A 133 2.97 42.05 33.81
C ASN A 133 1.69 42.90 33.75
N GLY A 134 0.54 42.36 34.14
CA GLY A 134 -0.74 43.08 34.14
C GLY A 134 -1.34 43.36 32.77
N SER A 135 -0.76 42.85 31.71
CA SER A 135 -1.22 43.01 30.30
C SER A 135 -2.06 41.83 29.75
N GLY A 136 -2.33 40.81 30.57
CA GLY A 136 -3.15 39.67 30.28
C GLY A 136 -4.03 39.26 31.45
N THR A 137 -5.04 38.45 31.22
CA THR A 137 -6.00 38.00 32.25
C THR A 137 -5.70 36.57 32.71
N ALA A 138 -6.21 36.21 33.89
CA ALA A 138 -6.20 34.81 34.36
C ALA A 138 -7.00 33.88 33.43
N LEU A 139 -8.02 34.39 32.75
CA LEU A 139 -8.78 33.65 31.75
C LEU A 139 -7.95 33.29 30.54
N ASP A 140 -7.09 34.22 30.06
CA ASP A 140 -6.16 33.95 28.93
C ASP A 140 -5.21 32.81 29.27
N THR A 141 -4.67 32.82 30.49
CA THR A 141 -3.78 31.73 30.95
C THR A 141 -4.52 30.39 31.06
N LYS A 142 -5.75 30.37 31.60
CA LYS A 142 -6.55 29.14 31.63
C LYS A 142 -6.89 28.62 30.25
N ASN A 143 -7.21 29.50 29.31
CA ASN A 143 -7.47 29.13 27.91
C ASN A 143 -6.20 28.55 27.22
N ALA A 144 -5.04 29.16 27.47
CA ALA A 144 -3.77 28.66 26.94
C ALA A 144 -3.42 27.29 27.57
N GLN A 145 -3.67 27.08 28.85
CA GLN A 145 -3.50 25.80 29.53
C GLN A 145 -4.39 24.71 28.91
N ALA A 146 -5.68 24.99 28.71
CA ALA A 146 -6.61 24.05 28.09
C ALA A 146 -6.17 23.67 26.67
N ARG A 147 -5.65 24.62 25.87
CA ARG A 147 -5.10 24.36 24.54
C ARG A 147 -3.86 23.46 24.58
N LEU A 148 -3.00 23.62 25.59
CA LEU A 148 -1.84 22.74 25.77
C LEU A 148 -2.31 21.31 26.11
N GLU A 149 -3.26 21.15 27.01
CA GLU A 149 -3.81 19.83 27.35
C GLU A 149 -4.46 19.15 26.15
N ASP A 150 -5.18 19.90 25.29
CA ASP A 150 -5.71 19.38 24.03
C ASP A 150 -4.61 18.95 23.06
N ALA A 151 -3.56 19.75 22.91
CA ALA A 151 -2.44 19.42 22.05
C ALA A 151 -1.69 18.15 22.53
N GLN A 152 -1.49 18.01 23.85
CA GLN A 152 -0.88 16.82 24.45
C GLN A 152 -1.72 15.56 24.22
N ARG A 153 -3.05 15.65 24.36
CA ARG A 153 -3.96 14.53 24.04
C ARG A 153 -3.86 14.15 22.57
N ASN A 154 -3.88 15.13 21.66
CA ASN A 154 -3.76 14.89 20.23
C ASN A 154 -2.40 14.25 19.87
N GLN A 155 -1.32 14.64 20.55
CA GLN A 155 -0.01 13.99 20.39
C GLN A 155 -0.06 12.53 20.83
N ALA A 156 -0.64 12.23 21.99
CA ALA A 156 -0.77 10.85 22.48
C ALA A 156 -1.61 9.98 21.52
N PHE A 157 -2.70 10.52 20.95
CA PHE A 157 -3.48 9.83 19.93
C PHE A 157 -2.69 9.58 18.65
N ALA A 158 -1.89 10.55 18.19
CA ALA A 158 -1.04 10.37 17.00
C ALA A 158 0.03 9.29 17.25
N GLU A 159 0.67 9.27 18.41
CA GLU A 159 1.65 8.26 18.81
C GLU A 159 1.02 6.86 18.88
N GLN A 160 -0.17 6.72 19.45
CA GLN A 160 -0.92 5.45 19.44
C GLN A 160 -1.30 5.03 18.03
N GLY A 161 -1.72 5.97 17.17
CA GLY A 161 -2.00 5.72 15.75
C GLY A 161 -0.79 5.18 15.00
N LEU A 162 0.40 5.73 15.27
CA LEU A 162 1.66 5.24 14.71
C LEU A 162 1.98 3.81 15.15
N LEU A 163 1.80 3.49 16.42
CA LEU A 163 2.00 2.12 16.93
C LEU A 163 1.08 1.12 16.22
N ASN A 164 -0.19 1.47 16.06
CA ASN A 164 -1.16 0.63 15.36
C ASN A 164 -0.80 0.45 13.87
N ALA A 165 -0.43 1.53 13.18
CA ALA A 165 -0.02 1.49 11.78
C ALA A 165 1.24 0.62 11.59
N ARG A 166 2.24 0.75 12.47
CA ARG A 166 3.44 -0.09 12.45
C ARG A 166 3.12 -1.56 12.71
N SER A 167 2.25 -1.87 13.65
CA SER A 167 1.80 -3.24 13.93
C SER A 167 1.11 -3.86 12.72
N ASN A 168 0.24 -3.10 12.04
CA ASN A 168 -0.42 -3.55 10.81
C ASN A 168 0.59 -3.84 9.69
N LEU A 169 1.53 -2.92 9.42
CA LEU A 169 2.55 -3.16 8.40
C LEU A 169 3.44 -4.36 8.76
N ARG A 170 3.85 -4.49 10.05
CA ARG A 170 4.67 -5.61 10.53
C ARG A 170 3.99 -6.96 10.31
N SER A 171 2.68 -7.05 10.45
CA SER A 171 1.94 -8.29 10.18
C SER A 171 1.99 -8.70 8.70
N LEU A 172 2.21 -7.74 7.78
CA LEU A 172 2.26 -7.99 6.34
C LEU A 172 3.67 -8.26 5.82
N VAL A 173 4.68 -7.56 6.34
CA VAL A 173 6.04 -7.59 5.77
C VAL A 173 7.10 -8.18 6.71
N GLY A 174 6.74 -8.46 7.97
CA GLY A 174 7.66 -8.87 9.03
C GLY A 174 8.31 -7.68 9.75
N GLU A 175 9.35 -7.95 10.53
CA GLU A 175 10.04 -6.92 11.32
C GLU A 175 10.80 -5.94 10.43
N PHE A 176 10.75 -4.66 10.79
CA PHE A 176 11.50 -3.57 10.17
C PHE A 176 11.86 -2.52 11.23
N SER A 177 12.95 -1.80 11.02
CA SER A 177 13.39 -0.70 11.92
C SER A 177 12.79 0.64 11.48
N GLU A 178 13.11 1.07 10.27
CA GLU A 178 12.71 2.35 9.69
C GLU A 178 12.12 2.14 8.31
N LEU A 179 11.32 3.12 7.84
CA LEU A 179 10.79 3.16 6.49
C LEU A 179 11.55 4.18 5.65
N ALA A 180 11.82 3.83 4.41
CA ALA A 180 12.25 4.80 3.42
C ALA A 180 11.07 5.71 3.00
N PRO A 181 11.33 6.95 2.58
CA PRO A 181 10.30 7.80 1.99
C PRO A 181 9.68 7.14 0.76
N LEU A 182 8.47 7.59 0.39
CA LEU A 182 7.84 7.11 -0.83
C LEU A 182 8.70 7.42 -2.05
N PRO A 183 8.74 6.52 -3.06
CA PRO A 183 9.44 6.78 -4.30
C PRO A 183 8.81 7.97 -5.03
N ALA A 184 9.52 8.55 -5.99
CA ALA A 184 8.95 9.56 -6.87
C ALA A 184 7.61 9.07 -7.46
N ALA A 185 6.67 9.99 -7.69
CA ALA A 185 5.35 9.62 -8.19
C ALA A 185 5.46 8.81 -9.48
N LEU A 186 4.75 7.67 -9.53
CA LEU A 186 4.61 6.89 -10.74
C LEU A 186 3.91 7.73 -11.82
N PRO A 187 4.24 7.54 -13.11
CA PRO A 187 3.48 8.16 -14.19
C PRO A 187 2.02 7.69 -14.17
N LEU A 188 1.12 8.51 -14.71
CA LEU A 188 -0.27 8.11 -14.85
C LEU A 188 -0.34 6.87 -15.76
N PRO A 189 -0.99 5.76 -15.33
CA PRO A 189 -1.18 4.59 -16.16
C PRO A 189 -1.95 4.94 -17.46
N GLU A 190 -1.60 4.29 -18.56
CA GLU A 190 -2.32 4.46 -19.81
C GLU A 190 -3.72 3.84 -19.75
N GLN A 191 -4.69 4.47 -20.41
CA GLN A 191 -6.06 3.95 -20.46
C GLN A 191 -6.14 2.60 -21.21
N SER A 192 -5.25 2.33 -22.14
CA SER A 192 -5.12 1.04 -22.85
C SER A 192 -4.91 -0.16 -21.92
N LEU A 193 -4.32 0.09 -20.74
CA LEU A 193 -4.12 -0.94 -19.71
C LEU A 193 -5.45 -1.52 -19.18
N LEU A 194 -6.53 -0.73 -19.16
CA LEU A 194 -7.82 -1.17 -18.59
C LEU A 194 -8.37 -2.41 -19.28
N GLN A 195 -8.24 -2.47 -20.62
CA GLN A 195 -8.71 -3.62 -21.36
C GLN A 195 -7.92 -4.88 -21.01
N SER A 196 -6.60 -4.79 -20.89
CA SER A 196 -5.76 -5.93 -20.51
C SER A 196 -6.05 -6.41 -19.08
N LEU A 197 -6.30 -5.51 -18.14
CA LEU A 197 -6.69 -5.85 -16.78
C LEU A 197 -8.07 -6.54 -16.76
N LEU A 198 -9.03 -6.02 -17.53
CA LEU A 198 -10.36 -6.59 -17.66
C LEU A 198 -10.31 -8.04 -18.15
N GLU A 199 -9.55 -8.31 -19.23
CA GLU A 199 -9.45 -9.65 -19.82
C GLU A 199 -8.76 -10.66 -18.88
N GLN A 200 -7.90 -10.20 -17.99
CA GLN A 200 -7.19 -11.05 -17.00
C GLN A 200 -8.00 -11.26 -15.71
N THR A 201 -9.14 -10.60 -15.57
CA THR A 201 -9.98 -10.74 -14.36
C THR A 201 -10.57 -12.15 -14.30
N PRO A 202 -10.49 -12.87 -13.15
CA PRO A 202 -10.99 -14.23 -13.04
C PRO A 202 -12.45 -14.41 -13.46
N ASP A 203 -13.30 -13.41 -13.18
CA ASP A 203 -14.72 -13.46 -13.53
C ASP A 203 -14.95 -13.42 -15.05
N VAL A 204 -14.16 -12.63 -15.80
CA VAL A 204 -14.19 -12.62 -17.28
C VAL A 204 -13.65 -13.92 -17.84
N VAL A 205 -12.51 -14.40 -17.32
CA VAL A 205 -11.93 -15.68 -17.72
C VAL A 205 -12.95 -16.82 -17.51
N GLN A 206 -13.60 -16.88 -16.35
CA GLN A 206 -14.61 -17.90 -16.07
C GLN A 206 -15.85 -17.80 -16.98
N ALA A 207 -16.29 -16.57 -17.27
CA ALA A 207 -17.43 -16.37 -18.17
C ALA A 207 -17.12 -16.83 -19.61
N GLN A 208 -15.90 -16.55 -20.11
CA GLN A 208 -15.42 -17.02 -21.40
C GLN A 208 -15.31 -18.54 -21.43
N GLN A 209 -14.78 -19.16 -20.40
CA GLN A 209 -14.67 -20.62 -20.27
C GLN A 209 -16.02 -21.32 -20.35
N ARG A 210 -17.03 -20.76 -19.66
CA ARG A 210 -18.41 -21.28 -19.75
C ARG A 210 -18.97 -21.21 -21.17
N LEU A 211 -18.70 -20.09 -21.87
CA LEU A 211 -19.11 -19.92 -23.26
C LEU A 211 -18.41 -20.93 -24.20
N GLU A 212 -17.09 -21.10 -24.03
CA GLU A 212 -16.31 -22.06 -24.84
C GLU A 212 -16.80 -23.50 -24.62
N LEU A 213 -17.07 -23.87 -23.35
CA LEU A 213 -17.61 -25.19 -23.04
C LEU A 213 -19.00 -25.40 -23.66
N ALA A 214 -19.87 -24.38 -23.60
CA ALA A 214 -21.19 -24.44 -24.25
C ALA A 214 -21.08 -24.59 -25.77
N LYS A 215 -20.15 -23.85 -26.42
CA LYS A 215 -19.89 -23.98 -27.86
C LYS A 215 -19.37 -25.38 -28.22
N LEU A 216 -18.44 -25.92 -27.44
CA LEU A 216 -17.91 -27.25 -27.63
C LEU A 216 -19.03 -28.31 -27.51
N GLN A 217 -19.96 -28.14 -26.58
CA GLN A 217 -21.12 -29.05 -26.43
C GLN A 217 -21.97 -29.05 -27.70
N VAL A 218 -22.24 -27.92 -28.34
CA VAL A 218 -22.95 -27.84 -29.62
C VAL A 218 -22.17 -28.54 -30.73
N GLU A 219 -20.83 -28.28 -30.82
CA GLU A 219 -19.95 -28.87 -31.84
C GLU A 219 -19.91 -30.42 -31.77
N LEU A 220 -20.03 -30.97 -30.56
CA LEU A 220 -19.98 -32.41 -30.33
C LEU A 220 -21.35 -33.12 -30.61
N LEU A 221 -22.44 -32.37 -30.78
CA LEU A 221 -23.73 -32.93 -31.16
C LEU A 221 -23.74 -33.23 -32.68
N ASP A 222 -23.87 -34.52 -33.02
CA ASP A 222 -24.03 -34.91 -34.41
C ASP A 222 -25.51 -34.73 -34.82
N PRO A 223 -25.80 -33.82 -35.77
CA PRO A 223 -27.17 -33.56 -36.22
C PRO A 223 -27.89 -34.81 -36.78
N SER A 224 -27.12 -35.83 -37.20
CA SER A 224 -27.66 -37.07 -37.75
C SER A 224 -28.25 -38.01 -36.68
N TYR A 225 -27.80 -37.88 -35.43
CA TYR A 225 -28.18 -38.77 -34.32
C TYR A 225 -28.79 -38.02 -33.13
N ALA A 226 -28.53 -36.73 -32.97
CA ALA A 226 -29.07 -35.95 -31.86
C ALA A 226 -30.53 -35.54 -32.14
N ALA A 227 -31.36 -35.60 -31.10
CA ALA A 227 -32.70 -35.05 -31.22
C ALA A 227 -32.69 -33.54 -31.46
N LYS A 228 -33.59 -33.02 -32.33
CA LYS A 228 -33.70 -31.60 -32.63
C LYS A 228 -33.81 -30.73 -31.36
N ALA A 229 -34.59 -31.21 -30.38
CA ALA A 229 -34.76 -30.55 -29.09
C ALA A 229 -33.42 -30.39 -28.30
N ASP A 230 -32.53 -31.39 -28.39
CA ASP A 230 -31.21 -31.32 -27.71
C ASP A 230 -30.29 -30.32 -28.36
N ILE A 231 -30.33 -30.21 -29.70
CA ILE A 231 -29.58 -29.21 -30.47
C ILE A 231 -30.07 -27.80 -30.12
N GLU A 232 -31.38 -27.59 -30.13
CA GLU A 232 -32.02 -26.30 -29.78
C GLU A 232 -31.68 -25.91 -28.31
N ALA A 233 -31.75 -26.86 -27.38
CA ALA A 233 -31.37 -26.64 -25.99
C ALA A 233 -29.86 -26.26 -25.82
N ALA A 234 -28.97 -26.93 -26.56
CA ALA A 234 -27.54 -26.61 -26.54
C ALA A 234 -27.25 -25.23 -27.14
N GLN A 235 -27.91 -24.87 -28.24
CA GLN A 235 -27.81 -23.52 -28.83
C GLN A 235 -28.35 -22.43 -27.88
N ALA A 236 -29.46 -22.70 -27.17
CA ALA A 236 -29.97 -21.78 -26.15
C ALA A 236 -28.99 -21.57 -25.00
N ARG A 237 -28.26 -22.61 -24.57
CA ARG A 237 -27.18 -22.48 -23.56
C ARG A 237 -26.05 -21.61 -24.05
N VAL A 238 -25.64 -21.72 -25.31
CA VAL A 238 -24.61 -20.82 -25.90
C VAL A 238 -25.09 -19.38 -25.86
N ALA A 239 -26.31 -19.09 -26.33
CA ALA A 239 -26.88 -17.74 -26.30
C ALA A 239 -26.93 -17.16 -24.87
N GLN A 240 -27.32 -17.97 -23.88
CA GLN A 240 -27.34 -17.58 -22.48
C GLN A 240 -25.92 -17.30 -21.94
N ALA A 241 -24.93 -18.16 -22.26
CA ALA A 241 -23.55 -17.96 -21.84
C ALA A 241 -22.94 -16.72 -22.49
N GLU A 242 -23.25 -16.44 -23.75
CA GLU A 242 -22.82 -15.19 -24.43
C GLU A 242 -23.42 -13.94 -23.79
N ALA A 243 -24.70 -13.96 -23.45
CA ALA A 243 -25.36 -12.86 -22.78
C ALA A 243 -24.75 -12.61 -21.39
N ALA A 244 -24.50 -13.66 -20.61
CA ALA A 244 -23.85 -13.59 -19.31
C ALA A 244 -22.42 -13.05 -19.42
N ALA A 245 -21.62 -13.50 -20.39
CA ALA A 245 -20.25 -13.01 -20.60
C ALA A 245 -20.21 -11.53 -20.99
N ARG A 246 -21.15 -11.08 -21.83
CA ARG A 246 -21.29 -9.65 -22.18
C ARG A 246 -21.66 -8.81 -20.96
N GLU A 247 -22.59 -9.26 -20.12
CA GLU A 247 -23.01 -8.50 -18.95
C GLU A 247 -21.90 -8.39 -17.89
N ILE A 248 -21.18 -9.49 -17.60
CA ILE A 248 -20.02 -9.49 -16.69
C ILE A 248 -18.95 -8.52 -17.21
N ARG A 249 -18.61 -8.59 -18.51
CA ARG A 249 -17.61 -7.70 -19.10
C ARG A 249 -18.05 -6.23 -19.03
N ARG A 250 -19.32 -5.94 -19.30
CA ARG A 250 -19.88 -4.59 -19.21
C ARG A 250 -19.81 -4.05 -17.78
N GLY A 251 -20.24 -4.83 -16.80
CA GLY A 251 -20.20 -4.44 -15.39
C GLY A 251 -18.80 -4.13 -14.90
N LEU A 252 -17.85 -5.02 -15.21
CA LEU A 252 -16.43 -4.83 -14.84
C LEU A 252 -15.77 -3.67 -15.60
N SER A 253 -16.12 -3.44 -16.87
CA SER A 253 -15.62 -2.26 -17.63
C SER A 253 -16.01 -0.96 -16.93
N LEU A 254 -17.26 -0.80 -16.50
CA LEU A 254 -17.71 0.37 -15.75
C LEU A 254 -16.98 0.52 -14.41
N GLN A 255 -16.70 -0.60 -13.73
CA GLN A 255 -15.92 -0.59 -12.49
C GLN A 255 -14.48 -0.12 -12.75
N TYR A 256 -13.80 -0.64 -13.76
CA TYR A 256 -12.44 -0.23 -14.12
C TYR A 256 -12.38 1.24 -14.57
N ASP A 257 -13.36 1.71 -15.31
CA ASP A 257 -13.48 3.12 -15.70
C ASP A 257 -13.61 4.03 -14.47
N SER A 258 -14.40 3.61 -13.46
CA SER A 258 -14.52 4.30 -12.17
C SER A 258 -13.21 4.33 -11.39
N LEU A 259 -12.51 3.19 -11.30
CA LEU A 259 -11.20 3.10 -10.63
C LEU A 259 -10.16 3.98 -11.33
N TYR A 260 -10.14 3.98 -12.67
CA TYR A 260 -9.24 4.84 -13.43
C TYR A 260 -9.54 6.33 -13.25
N ALA A 261 -10.81 6.70 -13.16
CA ALA A 261 -11.20 8.08 -12.83
C ALA A 261 -10.68 8.49 -11.43
N GLN A 262 -10.72 7.57 -10.44
CA GLN A 262 -10.12 7.80 -9.12
C GLN A 262 -8.60 8.00 -9.22
N VAL A 263 -7.89 7.18 -9.98
CA VAL A 263 -6.44 7.34 -10.24
C VAL A 263 -6.13 8.71 -10.83
N ARG A 264 -6.88 9.14 -11.87
CA ARG A 264 -6.71 10.45 -12.49
C ARG A 264 -6.96 11.60 -11.51
N ASN A 265 -7.98 11.50 -10.69
CA ASN A 265 -8.30 12.52 -9.69
C ASN A 265 -7.23 12.60 -8.61
N ALA A 266 -6.75 11.45 -8.13
CA ALA A 266 -5.65 11.40 -7.16
C ALA A 266 -4.33 11.96 -7.74
N PHE A 267 -4.04 11.68 -9.02
CA PHE A 267 -2.88 12.25 -9.71
C PHE A 267 -2.93 13.79 -9.81
N ARG A 268 -4.11 14.34 -10.13
CA ARG A 268 -4.30 15.80 -10.15
C ARG A 268 -4.18 16.42 -8.76
N ALA A 269 -4.77 15.77 -7.75
CA ALA A 269 -4.67 16.22 -6.36
C ALA A 269 -3.20 16.22 -5.87
N LEU A 270 -2.42 15.22 -6.26
CA LEU A 270 -0.98 15.15 -5.96
C LEU A 270 -0.24 16.38 -6.52
N GLY A 271 -0.46 16.73 -7.79
CA GLY A 271 0.17 17.91 -8.39
C GLY A 271 -0.17 19.22 -7.67
N ILE A 272 -1.42 19.38 -7.25
CA ILE A 272 -1.87 20.54 -6.47
C ILE A 272 -1.16 20.58 -5.10
N GLN A 273 -1.13 19.47 -4.38
CA GLN A 273 -0.52 19.43 -3.04
C GLN A 273 1.00 19.60 -3.08
N GLN A 274 1.66 19.13 -4.13
CA GLN A 274 3.10 19.38 -4.35
C GLN A 274 3.39 20.87 -4.57
N ALA A 275 2.56 21.56 -5.36
CA ALA A 275 2.70 23.03 -5.57
C ALA A 275 2.46 23.80 -4.24
N LEU A 276 1.44 23.40 -3.46
CA LEU A 276 1.17 24.01 -2.16
C LEU A 276 2.32 23.77 -1.16
N LEU A 277 2.93 22.59 -1.16
CA LEU A 277 4.11 22.27 -0.35
C LEU A 277 5.28 23.17 -0.74
N GLN A 278 5.55 23.33 -2.04
CA GLN A 278 6.61 24.22 -2.50
C GLN A 278 6.38 25.65 -2.02
N ASN A 279 5.17 26.19 -2.17
CA ASN A 279 4.82 27.52 -1.68
C ASN A 279 5.02 27.66 -0.17
N ALA A 280 4.63 26.65 0.62
CA ALA A 280 4.80 26.65 2.06
C ALA A 280 6.29 26.62 2.47
N GLN A 281 7.14 25.89 1.74
CA GLN A 281 8.58 25.84 1.96
C GLN A 281 9.25 27.18 1.60
N GLU A 282 8.85 27.83 0.50
CA GLU A 282 9.34 29.16 0.13
C GLU A 282 8.94 30.22 1.17
N GLN A 283 7.69 30.16 1.69
CA GLN A 283 7.22 31.03 2.76
C GLN A 283 8.03 30.81 4.04
N LEU A 284 8.25 29.54 4.44
CA LEU A 284 9.07 29.20 5.61
C LEU A 284 10.51 29.76 5.49
N ALA A 285 11.10 29.62 4.32
CA ALA A 285 12.43 30.17 4.04
C ALA A 285 12.46 31.72 4.10
N ALA A 286 11.40 32.39 3.64
CA ALA A 286 11.26 33.84 3.76
C ALA A 286 11.10 34.26 5.23
N ASP A 287 10.27 33.54 6.00
CA ASP A 287 10.05 33.85 7.41
C ASP A 287 11.30 33.57 8.27
N LYS A 288 12.10 32.56 7.89
CA LYS A 288 13.41 32.33 8.51
C LYS A 288 14.31 33.57 8.38
N ARG A 289 14.42 34.16 7.19
CA ARG A 289 15.20 35.38 6.95
C ARG A 289 14.65 36.59 7.75
N ARG A 290 13.32 36.70 7.87
CA ARG A 290 12.68 37.75 8.68
C ARG A 290 12.93 37.56 10.16
N LEU A 291 12.96 36.31 10.65
CA LEU A 291 13.32 35.99 12.03
C LEU A 291 14.78 36.40 12.31
N ASP A 292 15.69 35.99 11.41
CA ASP A 292 17.13 36.29 11.54
C ASP A 292 17.42 37.80 11.50
N SER A 293 16.56 38.59 10.83
CA SER A 293 16.60 40.06 10.80
C SER A 293 15.81 40.72 11.94
N GLY A 294 15.20 39.94 12.86
CA GLY A 294 14.41 40.49 13.98
C GLY A 294 13.05 41.08 13.57
N LEU A 295 12.59 40.84 12.32
CA LEU A 295 11.35 41.42 11.79
C LEU A 295 10.07 40.63 12.24
N ILE A 296 10.24 39.36 12.61
CA ILE A 296 9.15 38.55 13.18
C ILE A 296 9.61 37.89 14.49
N SER A 297 8.64 37.54 15.33
CA SER A 297 8.93 36.88 16.60
C SER A 297 9.23 35.38 16.38
N PRO A 298 9.96 34.71 17.31
CA PRO A 298 10.13 33.25 17.30
C PRO A 298 8.81 32.49 17.32
N LEU A 299 7.77 33.05 17.93
CA LEU A 299 6.44 32.44 17.95
C LEU A 299 5.79 32.48 16.55
N ALA A 300 5.91 33.60 15.84
CA ALA A 300 5.40 33.72 14.47
C ALA A 300 6.13 32.76 13.52
N TYR A 301 7.46 32.63 13.65
CA TYR A 301 8.22 31.65 12.89
C TYR A 301 7.79 30.18 13.18
N ALA A 302 7.56 29.85 14.46
CA ALA A 302 7.07 28.53 14.83
C ALA A 302 5.67 28.21 14.24
N GLN A 303 4.84 29.24 14.02
CA GLN A 303 3.56 29.07 13.28
C GLN A 303 3.80 28.75 11.79
N SER A 304 4.79 29.40 11.17
CA SER A 304 5.18 29.09 9.78
C SER A 304 5.77 27.69 9.64
N GLU A 305 6.55 27.21 10.62
CA GLU A 305 7.04 25.82 10.67
C GLU A 305 5.87 24.83 10.78
N LEU A 306 4.87 25.12 11.62
CA LEU A 306 3.68 24.28 11.74
C LEU A 306 2.90 24.22 10.42
N ALA A 307 2.74 25.37 9.73
CA ALA A 307 2.08 25.42 8.43
C ALA A 307 2.83 24.62 7.34
N ALA A 308 4.16 24.68 7.34
CA ALA A 308 4.98 23.86 6.43
C ALA A 308 4.82 22.36 6.71
N LEU A 309 4.84 21.93 7.97
CA LEU A 309 4.57 20.51 8.34
C LEU A 309 3.17 20.06 7.95
N GLN A 310 2.16 20.93 8.01
CA GLN A 310 0.82 20.64 7.54
C GLN A 310 0.79 20.42 6.01
N ALA A 311 1.51 21.27 5.26
CA ALA A 311 1.63 21.12 3.82
C ALA A 311 2.40 19.83 3.43
N GLU A 312 3.45 19.47 4.18
CA GLU A 312 4.18 18.22 4.01
C GLU A 312 3.27 17.01 4.23
N LEU A 313 2.48 17.00 5.30
CA LEU A 313 1.51 15.93 5.57
C LEU A 313 0.48 15.83 4.45
N ALA A 314 -0.08 16.95 3.98
CA ALA A 314 -1.04 16.97 2.90
C ALA A 314 -0.46 16.44 1.57
N ALA A 315 0.77 16.81 1.24
CA ALA A 315 1.47 16.29 0.05
C ALA A 315 1.76 14.79 0.17
N LEU A 316 2.20 14.32 1.35
CA LEU A 316 2.42 12.90 1.62
C LEU A 316 1.12 12.09 1.51
N GLN A 317 0.02 12.60 2.07
CA GLN A 317 -1.31 11.98 1.97
C GLN A 317 -1.79 11.89 0.53
N ALA A 318 -1.59 12.95 -0.27
CA ALA A 318 -1.94 12.94 -1.69
C ALA A 318 -1.09 11.94 -2.48
N GLN A 319 0.21 11.84 -2.19
CA GLN A 319 1.09 10.86 -2.81
C GLN A 319 0.69 9.42 -2.41
N GLY A 320 0.40 9.19 -1.13
CA GLY A 320 -0.11 7.91 -0.64
C GLY A 320 -1.46 7.55 -1.28
N ALA A 321 -2.37 8.51 -1.41
CA ALA A 321 -3.68 8.30 -2.04
C ALA A 321 -3.53 7.94 -3.52
N TYR A 322 -2.61 8.59 -4.24
CA TYR A 322 -2.32 8.24 -5.63
C TYR A 322 -1.77 6.82 -5.77
N LEU A 323 -0.78 6.44 -4.96
CA LEU A 323 -0.24 5.08 -4.96
C LEU A 323 -1.31 4.04 -4.64
N ARG A 324 -2.13 4.27 -3.61
CA ARG A 324 -3.25 3.38 -3.25
C ARG A 324 -4.26 3.25 -4.40
N ALA A 325 -4.56 4.33 -5.10
CA ALA A 325 -5.46 4.30 -6.25
C ALA A 325 -4.88 3.48 -7.41
N VAL A 326 -3.58 3.63 -7.72
CA VAL A 326 -2.89 2.85 -8.76
C VAL A 326 -2.88 1.36 -8.43
N TYR A 327 -2.47 0.98 -7.22
CA TYR A 327 -2.46 -0.43 -6.81
C TYR A 327 -3.86 -1.00 -6.63
N GLY A 328 -4.84 -0.17 -6.25
CA GLY A 328 -6.26 -0.53 -6.24
C GLY A 328 -6.81 -0.82 -7.64
N LEU A 329 -6.38 -0.07 -8.65
CA LEU A 329 -6.72 -0.34 -10.06
C LEU A 329 -6.19 -1.71 -10.51
N TYR A 330 -4.92 -2.03 -10.21
CA TYR A 330 -4.33 -3.36 -10.53
C TYR A 330 -5.02 -4.50 -9.78
N ALA A 331 -5.47 -4.26 -8.56
CA ALA A 331 -6.23 -5.26 -7.78
C ALA A 331 -7.68 -5.47 -8.29
N GLY A 332 -8.14 -4.63 -9.23
CA GLY A 332 -9.47 -4.73 -9.84
C GLY A 332 -10.60 -4.25 -8.93
N GLY A 333 -10.31 -3.47 -7.88
CA GLY A 333 -11.29 -3.18 -6.86
C GLY A 333 -11.70 -4.46 -6.08
N ARG A 334 -12.74 -4.37 -5.30
CA ARG A 334 -13.28 -5.55 -4.58
C ARG A 334 -14.06 -6.47 -5.50
#